data_3ebf32eef2db03a25f94bb7ee467fbbc
#
_entry.id   3ebf32eef2db03a25f94bb7ee467fbbc
#
_cell.length_a   1.000
_cell.length_b   1.000
_cell.length_c   1.000
_cell.angle_alpha   90.00
_cell.angle_beta   90.00
_cell.angle_gamma   90.00
#
_symmetry.space_group_name_H-M   'P 1'
#
loop_
_entity.id
_entity.type
_entity.pdbx_description
1 polymer ?
#
loop_
_entity_poly.entity_id
_entity_poly.type
_entity_poly.pdbx_seq_one_letter_code
_entity_poly.pdbx_strand_id
1 'polypeptide(L)'
;MLGLQSYQMPREKFLALGAEALELEELLAILLRTGRKGATVLEVAHDVVMRMEGLVGGLNNVTIDALREIDGIGQDKAVTICAAIELGRRLGQMKVKRDWEDFSTPEAAANYMMERLRHKTEEHFYVLLLTVKNKLIKPVLISKGGLTSSTAEQRAVFRQAIDANAAAIILMHNHPSGDPTESSDDVRVTKIFARAGEVMGIPVLDHIIIGDGIYVSLLEKGIL
;
A
#
# COMPACT_ATOMS: atom_id res chain seq x y z
N MET A 1 -32.84 9.07 -31.67
CA MET A 1 -32.51 9.77 -30.41
C MET A 1 -32.76 8.80 -29.27
N LEU A 2 -31.74 8.10 -28.82
CA LEU A 2 -31.81 7.26 -27.62
C LEU A 2 -31.82 8.21 -26.43
N GLY A 3 -32.94 8.25 -25.69
CA GLY A 3 -33.08 9.07 -24.51
C GLY A 3 -32.03 8.68 -23.48
N LEU A 4 -31.22 9.64 -23.04
CA LEU A 4 -30.39 9.56 -21.85
C LEU A 4 -31.35 9.32 -20.67
N GLN A 5 -31.51 8.06 -20.26
CA GLN A 5 -32.13 7.72 -18.98
C GLN A 5 -31.15 8.22 -17.91
N SER A 6 -31.49 9.34 -17.27
CA SER A 6 -30.77 9.81 -16.10
C SER A 6 -31.09 8.85 -14.95
N TYR A 7 -30.18 7.95 -14.63
CA TYR A 7 -30.25 7.16 -13.40
C TYR A 7 -30.05 8.14 -12.23
N GLN A 8 -31.16 8.48 -11.56
CA GLN A 8 -31.16 9.51 -10.52
C GLN A 8 -30.55 9.03 -9.20
N MET A 9 -30.49 7.70 -8.98
CA MET A 9 -30.01 7.14 -7.70
C MET A 9 -28.84 6.18 -7.90
N PRO A 10 -27.79 6.23 -7.05
CA PRO A 10 -26.58 5.40 -7.20
C PRO A 10 -26.84 3.90 -7.31
N ARG A 11 -27.83 3.37 -6.58
CA ARG A 11 -28.20 1.95 -6.65
C ARG A 11 -28.82 1.54 -8.01
N GLU A 12 -29.60 2.41 -8.60
CA GLU A 12 -30.20 2.18 -9.93
C GLU A 12 -29.11 2.19 -10.99
N LYS A 13 -28.18 3.14 -10.91
CA LYS A 13 -27.01 3.23 -11.77
C LYS A 13 -26.12 1.99 -11.63
N PHE A 14 -25.88 1.51 -10.41
CA PHE A 14 -25.12 0.29 -10.14
C PHE A 14 -25.76 -0.94 -10.79
N LEU A 15 -27.09 -1.11 -10.65
CA LEU A 15 -27.81 -2.24 -11.22
C LEU A 15 -27.84 -2.22 -12.76
N ALA A 16 -27.90 -1.03 -13.34
CA ALA A 16 -28.02 -0.89 -14.79
C ALA A 16 -26.66 -0.92 -15.52
N LEU A 17 -25.61 -0.34 -14.93
CA LEU A 17 -24.33 -0.11 -15.60
C LEU A 17 -23.15 -0.83 -14.92
N GLY A 18 -23.35 -1.43 -13.75
CA GLY A 18 -22.28 -2.07 -12.97
C GLY A 18 -21.49 -1.10 -12.09
N ALA A 19 -20.64 -1.66 -11.23
CA ALA A 19 -19.86 -0.89 -10.25
C ALA A 19 -18.86 0.08 -10.88
N GLU A 20 -18.30 -0.29 -12.03
CA GLU A 20 -17.27 0.48 -12.74
C GLU A 20 -17.77 1.84 -13.29
N ALA A 21 -19.10 1.98 -13.41
CA ALA A 21 -19.72 3.22 -13.88
C ALA A 21 -19.97 4.24 -12.77
N LEU A 22 -19.73 3.89 -11.50
CA LEU A 22 -19.98 4.77 -10.35
C LEU A 22 -18.73 5.49 -9.91
N GLU A 23 -18.91 6.76 -9.55
CA GLU A 23 -17.91 7.55 -8.87
C GLU A 23 -17.79 7.14 -7.38
N LEU A 24 -16.72 7.56 -6.71
CA LEU A 24 -16.46 7.20 -5.33
C LEU A 24 -17.57 7.64 -4.37
N GLU A 25 -18.09 8.84 -4.57
CA GLU A 25 -19.22 9.38 -3.79
C GLU A 25 -20.49 8.54 -3.97
N GLU A 26 -20.73 8.02 -5.18
CA GLU A 26 -21.90 7.19 -5.46
C GLU A 26 -21.77 5.82 -4.76
N LEU A 27 -20.58 5.23 -4.75
CA LEU A 27 -20.30 3.99 -4.00
C LEU A 27 -20.45 4.21 -2.49
N LEU A 28 -19.94 5.31 -1.95
CA LEU A 28 -20.13 5.67 -0.54
C LEU A 28 -21.59 5.94 -0.21
N ALA A 29 -22.36 6.61 -1.08
CA ALA A 29 -23.78 6.83 -0.88
C ALA A 29 -24.57 5.51 -0.78
N ILE A 30 -24.19 4.48 -1.53
CA ILE A 30 -24.77 3.14 -1.42
C ILE A 30 -24.52 2.53 -0.04
N LEU A 31 -23.31 2.69 0.52
CA LEU A 31 -22.92 2.20 1.84
C LEU A 31 -23.62 2.97 2.97
N LEU A 32 -23.71 4.28 2.85
CA LEU A 32 -24.33 5.18 3.83
C LEU A 32 -25.85 5.05 3.90
N ARG A 33 -26.51 4.64 2.81
CA ARG A 33 -27.95 4.39 2.66
C ARG A 33 -28.84 5.62 2.82
N THR A 34 -28.55 6.51 3.75
CA THR A 34 -29.40 7.67 4.10
C THR A 34 -28.54 8.90 4.26
N GLY A 35 -29.06 10.07 3.85
CA GLY A 35 -28.49 11.36 4.17
C GLY A 35 -28.76 11.80 5.61
N ARG A 36 -28.93 13.12 5.78
CA ARG A 36 -29.32 13.78 7.04
C ARG A 36 -30.44 14.79 6.77
N LYS A 37 -31.01 15.35 7.83
CA LYS A 37 -31.99 16.43 7.67
C LYS A 37 -31.35 17.62 6.94
N GLY A 38 -31.89 17.94 5.77
CA GLY A 38 -31.42 19.05 4.94
C GLY A 38 -30.25 18.72 3.99
N ALA A 39 -29.77 17.44 3.92
CA ALA A 39 -28.79 17.01 2.95
C ALA A 39 -29.07 15.59 2.45
N THR A 40 -28.90 15.37 1.17
CA THR A 40 -29.04 14.07 0.50
C THR A 40 -27.91 13.13 0.92
N VAL A 41 -28.04 11.85 0.65
CA VAL A 41 -26.97 10.86 0.89
C VAL A 41 -25.75 11.13 0.01
N LEU A 42 -25.91 11.68 -1.18
CA LEU A 42 -24.81 12.05 -2.08
C LEU A 42 -24.02 13.25 -1.52
N GLU A 43 -24.70 14.27 -0.98
CA GLU A 43 -24.02 15.39 -0.35
C GLU A 43 -23.22 14.94 0.90
N VAL A 44 -23.77 14.07 1.73
CA VAL A 44 -23.04 13.48 2.86
C VAL A 44 -21.85 12.63 2.38
N ALA A 45 -22.00 11.87 1.30
CA ALA A 45 -20.92 11.09 0.72
C ALA A 45 -19.81 11.98 0.15
N HIS A 46 -20.17 13.10 -0.49
CA HIS A 46 -19.22 14.10 -0.96
C HIS A 46 -18.41 14.70 0.20
N ASP A 47 -19.09 15.11 1.30
CA ASP A 47 -18.40 15.61 2.50
C ASP A 47 -17.38 14.61 3.05
N VAL A 48 -17.71 13.31 3.01
CA VAL A 48 -16.81 12.22 3.41
C VAL A 48 -15.58 12.16 2.49
N VAL A 49 -15.76 12.21 1.16
CA VAL A 49 -14.65 12.17 0.18
C VAL A 49 -13.73 13.36 0.39
N MET A 50 -14.28 14.57 0.48
CA MET A 50 -13.51 15.80 0.70
C MET A 50 -12.70 15.73 2.01
N ARG A 51 -13.27 15.17 3.07
CA ARG A 51 -12.56 14.98 4.34
C ARG A 51 -11.41 13.99 4.20
N MET A 52 -11.63 12.91 3.46
CA MET A 52 -10.62 11.87 3.20
C MET A 52 -9.44 12.39 2.37
N GLU A 53 -9.71 13.19 1.33
CA GLU A 53 -8.67 13.80 0.49
C GLU A 53 -7.79 14.78 1.27
N GLY A 54 -8.36 15.48 2.26
CA GLY A 54 -7.63 16.38 3.15
C GLY A 54 -6.76 15.71 4.21
N LEU A 55 -6.83 14.38 4.36
CA LEU A 55 -6.00 13.63 5.32
C LEU A 55 -4.67 13.24 4.70
N VAL A 56 -3.57 13.44 5.43
CA VAL A 56 -2.25 12.92 5.05
C VAL A 56 -2.33 11.39 5.04
N GLY A 57 -2.11 10.79 3.85
CA GLY A 57 -2.27 9.33 3.64
C GLY A 57 -3.67 8.90 3.18
N GLY A 58 -4.55 9.86 2.85
CA GLY A 58 -5.84 9.61 2.19
C GLY A 58 -6.76 8.63 2.96
N LEU A 59 -7.50 7.83 2.19
CA LEU A 59 -8.49 6.83 2.65
C LEU A 59 -8.00 5.89 3.76
N ASN A 60 -6.70 5.67 3.88
CA ASN A 60 -6.14 4.65 4.78
C ASN A 60 -5.86 5.15 6.20
N ASN A 61 -5.90 6.46 6.40
CA ASN A 61 -5.74 7.08 7.72
C ASN A 61 -7.07 7.57 8.31
N VAL A 62 -8.17 7.12 7.72
CA VAL A 62 -9.51 7.47 8.19
C VAL A 62 -9.80 6.76 9.51
N THR A 63 -10.11 7.53 10.53
CA THR A 63 -10.54 7.02 11.85
C THR A 63 -12.03 7.22 12.05
N ILE A 64 -12.63 6.42 12.92
CA ILE A 64 -14.04 6.56 13.31
C ILE A 64 -14.29 7.97 13.85
N ASP A 65 -13.39 8.50 14.68
CA ASP A 65 -13.54 9.83 15.29
C ASP A 65 -13.50 10.95 14.23
N ALA A 66 -12.57 10.88 13.28
CA ALA A 66 -12.48 11.85 12.18
C ALA A 66 -13.74 11.83 11.29
N LEU A 67 -14.31 10.65 11.04
CA LEU A 67 -15.57 10.53 10.28
C LEU A 67 -16.78 11.08 11.07
N ARG A 68 -16.81 10.92 12.37
CA ARG A 68 -17.90 11.43 13.21
C ARG A 68 -17.94 12.95 13.34
N GLU A 69 -16.89 13.64 12.98
CA GLU A 69 -16.89 15.12 12.85
C GLU A 69 -17.73 15.60 11.66
N ILE A 70 -18.04 14.69 10.71
CA ILE A 70 -18.85 15.03 9.52
C ILE A 70 -20.34 14.96 9.93
N ASP A 71 -21.06 16.02 9.66
CA ASP A 71 -22.47 16.12 9.97
C ASP A 71 -23.29 15.08 9.18
N GLY A 72 -24.07 14.26 9.86
CA GLY A 72 -24.80 13.13 9.29
C GLY A 72 -24.07 11.78 9.30
N ILE A 73 -22.83 11.74 9.81
CA ILE A 73 -22.07 10.51 10.04
C ILE A 73 -22.08 10.18 11.55
N GLY A 74 -22.97 9.29 11.95
CA GLY A 74 -22.97 8.70 13.29
C GLY A 74 -22.01 7.51 13.37
N GLN A 75 -21.95 6.90 14.55
CA GLN A 75 -21.06 5.77 14.82
C GLN A 75 -21.24 4.61 13.81
N ASP A 76 -22.49 4.22 13.52
CA ASP A 76 -22.77 3.08 12.62
C ASP A 76 -22.28 3.33 11.20
N LYS A 77 -22.47 4.54 10.66
CA LYS A 77 -21.98 4.93 9.35
C LYS A 77 -20.46 4.99 9.31
N ALA A 78 -19.82 5.55 10.34
CA ALA A 78 -18.36 5.60 10.44
C ALA A 78 -17.75 4.19 10.48
N VAL A 79 -18.30 3.28 11.29
CA VAL A 79 -17.89 1.87 11.33
C VAL A 79 -18.06 1.20 9.97
N THR A 80 -19.18 1.44 9.26
CA THR A 80 -19.43 0.88 7.93
C THR A 80 -18.36 1.32 6.92
N ILE A 81 -17.99 2.60 6.91
CA ILE A 81 -16.94 3.13 6.03
C ILE A 81 -15.59 2.50 6.37
N CYS A 82 -15.18 2.50 7.63
CA CYS A 82 -13.91 1.91 8.06
C CYS A 82 -13.84 0.42 7.74
N ALA A 83 -14.94 -0.32 7.91
CA ALA A 83 -15.02 -1.73 7.58
C ALA A 83 -14.89 -1.97 6.07
N ALA A 84 -15.50 -1.13 5.22
CA ALA A 84 -15.40 -1.22 3.77
C ALA A 84 -13.97 -0.94 3.29
N ILE A 85 -13.29 0.06 3.86
CA ILE A 85 -11.88 0.37 3.57
C ILE A 85 -11.00 -0.82 3.95
N GLU A 86 -11.15 -1.36 5.17
CA GLU A 86 -10.37 -2.51 5.62
C GLU A 86 -10.63 -3.76 4.79
N LEU A 87 -11.88 -4.00 4.38
CA LEU A 87 -12.23 -5.10 3.48
C LEU A 87 -11.51 -4.94 2.12
N GLY A 88 -11.57 -3.76 1.51
CA GLY A 88 -10.86 -3.46 0.27
C GLY A 88 -9.36 -3.71 0.39
N ARG A 89 -8.74 -3.24 1.49
CA ARG A 89 -7.33 -3.47 1.79
C ARG A 89 -6.99 -4.97 1.91
N ARG A 90 -7.82 -5.75 2.62
CA ARG A 90 -7.62 -7.21 2.75
C ARG A 90 -7.80 -7.93 1.42
N LEU A 91 -8.79 -7.57 0.62
CA LEU A 91 -9.02 -8.16 -0.70
C LEU A 91 -7.86 -7.86 -1.65
N GLY A 92 -7.32 -6.64 -1.62
CA GLY A 92 -6.09 -6.27 -2.34
C GLY A 92 -4.93 -7.20 -1.96
N GLN A 93 -4.70 -7.41 -0.67
CA GLN A 93 -3.64 -8.31 -0.18
C GLN A 93 -3.88 -9.79 -0.54
N MET A 94 -5.14 -10.24 -0.64
CA MET A 94 -5.45 -11.62 -1.04
C MET A 94 -5.19 -11.88 -2.53
N LYS A 95 -5.45 -10.89 -3.42
CA LYS A 95 -5.09 -10.99 -4.84
C LYS A 95 -3.57 -11.17 -5.01
N VAL A 96 -2.80 -10.41 -4.24
CA VAL A 96 -1.34 -10.48 -4.20
C VAL A 96 -0.81 -11.88 -3.89
N LYS A 97 -1.50 -12.68 -3.05
CA LYS A 97 -1.04 -14.03 -2.69
C LYS A 97 -1.17 -15.09 -3.80
N ARG A 98 -1.92 -14.85 -4.88
CA ARG A 98 -2.23 -15.88 -5.89
C ARG A 98 -1.27 -15.93 -7.08
N ASP A 99 -0.61 -14.82 -7.45
CA ASP A 99 0.17 -14.74 -8.70
C ASP A 99 1.69 -14.54 -8.48
N TRP A 100 2.19 -14.55 -7.24
CA TRP A 100 3.51 -14.01 -6.91
C TRP A 100 4.43 -15.02 -6.25
N GLU A 101 4.72 -16.05 -7.00
CA GLU A 101 5.77 -16.98 -6.62
C GLU A 101 7.15 -16.60 -7.17
N ASP A 102 7.24 -15.68 -8.14
CA ASP A 102 8.47 -15.34 -8.84
C ASP A 102 8.79 -13.84 -8.74
N PHE A 103 9.88 -13.50 -8.08
CA PHE A 103 10.39 -12.15 -7.91
C PHE A 103 11.59 -11.88 -8.83
N SER A 104 11.55 -12.40 -10.06
CA SER A 104 12.57 -12.15 -11.07
C SER A 104 12.51 -10.75 -11.66
N THR A 105 11.45 -9.98 -11.37
CA THR A 105 11.30 -8.58 -11.80
C THR A 105 11.07 -7.66 -10.62
N PRO A 106 11.60 -6.43 -10.63
CA PRO A 106 11.35 -5.42 -9.60
C PRO A 106 9.87 -5.13 -9.41
N GLU A 107 9.11 -5.08 -10.51
CA GLU A 107 7.67 -4.85 -10.50
C GLU A 107 6.92 -5.90 -9.67
N ALA A 108 7.26 -7.18 -9.80
CA ALA A 108 6.63 -8.25 -9.03
C ALA A 108 6.83 -8.05 -7.52
N ALA A 109 8.04 -7.72 -7.09
CA ALA A 109 8.36 -7.46 -5.69
C ALA A 109 7.69 -6.16 -5.18
N ALA A 110 7.71 -5.09 -5.98
CA ALA A 110 7.07 -3.81 -5.66
C ALA A 110 5.58 -4.00 -5.44
N ASN A 111 4.91 -4.57 -6.42
CA ASN A 111 3.49 -4.85 -6.35
C ASN A 111 3.14 -5.73 -5.13
N TYR A 112 3.89 -6.79 -4.80
CA TYR A 112 3.67 -7.65 -3.63
C TYR A 112 3.63 -6.86 -2.33
N MET A 113 4.48 -5.86 -2.17
CA MET A 113 4.59 -5.07 -0.94
C MET A 113 3.81 -3.75 -1.00
N MET A 114 3.32 -3.32 -2.18
CA MET A 114 2.66 -2.04 -2.39
C MET A 114 1.56 -1.80 -1.36
N GLU A 115 0.55 -2.65 -1.30
CA GLU A 115 -0.59 -2.49 -0.39
C GLU A 115 -0.24 -2.63 1.11
N ARG A 116 0.92 -3.16 1.40
CA ARG A 116 1.43 -3.27 2.78
C ARG A 116 2.17 -2.02 3.22
N LEU A 117 2.81 -1.32 2.29
CA LEU A 117 3.78 -0.25 2.58
C LEU A 117 3.28 1.15 2.22
N ARG A 118 2.56 1.34 1.09
CA ARG A 118 2.20 2.66 0.56
C ARG A 118 1.44 3.56 1.55
N HIS A 119 0.76 2.96 2.52
CA HIS A 119 -0.07 3.68 3.49
C HIS A 119 0.56 3.83 4.87
N LYS A 120 1.84 3.49 5.01
CA LYS A 120 2.52 3.64 6.28
C LYS A 120 2.94 5.09 6.50
N THR A 121 2.64 5.60 7.69
CA THR A 121 2.96 6.97 8.12
C THR A 121 4.38 7.14 8.63
N GLU A 122 5.08 6.03 8.82
CA GLU A 122 6.51 5.97 9.16
C GLU A 122 7.22 5.04 8.19
N GLU A 123 8.51 5.18 8.01
CA GLU A 123 9.31 4.28 7.19
C GLU A 123 9.35 2.89 7.81
N HIS A 124 9.12 1.89 6.99
CA HIS A 124 9.22 0.48 7.35
C HIS A 124 10.23 -0.18 6.44
N PHE A 125 11.30 -0.68 7.02
CA PHE A 125 12.32 -1.41 6.27
C PHE A 125 12.07 -2.92 6.33
N TYR A 126 11.88 -3.52 5.17
CA TYR A 126 11.66 -4.95 4.98
C TYR A 126 12.80 -5.58 4.19
N VAL A 127 12.99 -6.87 4.41
CA VAL A 127 13.76 -7.74 3.52
C VAL A 127 12.87 -8.87 3.00
N LEU A 128 12.89 -9.09 1.70
CA LEU A 128 12.28 -10.26 1.07
C LEU A 128 13.34 -11.34 0.94
N LEU A 129 13.11 -12.49 1.55
CA LEU A 129 14.01 -13.63 1.52
C LEU A 129 13.61 -14.55 0.38
N LEU A 130 14.55 -14.89 -0.50
CA LEU A 130 14.28 -15.61 -1.75
C LEU A 130 15.02 -16.93 -1.84
N THR A 131 14.41 -17.89 -2.54
CA THR A 131 15.05 -19.15 -2.96
C THR A 131 15.96 -18.90 -4.16
N VAL A 132 16.76 -19.92 -4.57
CA VAL A 132 17.59 -19.91 -5.79
C VAL A 132 16.80 -19.68 -7.09
N LYS A 133 15.48 -19.84 -7.06
CA LYS A 133 14.57 -19.60 -8.20
C LYS A 133 13.82 -18.28 -8.05
N ASN A 134 14.32 -17.35 -7.26
CA ASN A 134 13.70 -16.06 -6.94
C ASN A 134 12.26 -16.15 -6.39
N LYS A 135 11.90 -17.30 -5.81
CA LYS A 135 10.60 -17.47 -5.15
C LYS A 135 10.67 -16.98 -3.72
N LEU A 136 9.61 -16.30 -3.27
CA LEU A 136 9.54 -15.76 -1.92
C LEU A 136 9.50 -16.88 -0.85
N ILE A 137 10.43 -16.81 0.09
CA ILE A 137 10.38 -17.62 1.32
C ILE A 137 9.48 -16.90 2.33
N LYS A 138 9.81 -15.66 2.67
CA LYS A 138 9.00 -14.78 3.54
C LYS A 138 9.46 -13.31 3.44
N PRO A 139 8.55 -12.34 3.65
CA PRO A 139 8.92 -10.96 3.95
C PRO A 139 9.22 -10.83 5.45
N VAL A 140 10.25 -10.08 5.81
CA VAL A 140 10.63 -9.82 7.21
C VAL A 140 10.73 -8.32 7.44
N LEU A 141 10.00 -7.80 8.43
CA LEU A 141 10.18 -6.43 8.91
C LEU A 141 11.46 -6.37 9.75
N ILE A 142 12.37 -5.48 9.38
CA ILE A 142 13.65 -5.29 10.07
C ILE A 142 13.59 -4.11 11.04
N SER A 143 13.13 -2.95 10.57
CA SER A 143 13.03 -1.74 11.39
C SER A 143 11.83 -0.86 11.00
N LYS A 144 11.50 0.07 11.90
CA LYS A 144 10.53 1.15 11.71
C LYS A 144 11.19 2.47 12.10
N GLY A 145 10.78 3.58 11.45
CA GLY A 145 11.28 4.92 11.74
C GLY A 145 12.52 5.31 10.95
N GLY A 146 12.81 4.61 9.87
CA GLY A 146 13.87 4.95 8.91
C GLY A 146 14.90 3.84 8.70
N LEU A 147 15.52 3.90 7.52
CA LEU A 147 16.59 3.00 7.12
C LEU A 147 17.91 3.53 7.66
N THR A 148 18.62 2.73 8.47
CA THR A 148 19.93 3.10 8.96
C THR A 148 21.01 2.15 8.43
N SER A 149 22.23 2.66 8.25
CA SER A 149 23.38 1.83 7.90
C SER A 149 23.99 1.14 9.12
N SER A 150 23.21 0.98 10.21
CA SER A 150 23.76 0.43 11.45
C SER A 150 24.19 -1.02 11.27
N THR A 151 25.30 -1.38 11.90
CA THR A 151 25.77 -2.78 11.93
C THR A 151 24.72 -3.72 12.54
N ALA A 152 23.82 -3.20 13.39
CA ALA A 152 22.74 -3.97 13.98
C ALA A 152 21.70 -4.38 12.95
N GLU A 153 21.31 -3.49 12.03
CA GLU A 153 20.37 -3.81 10.95
C GLU A 153 20.95 -4.80 9.94
N GLN A 154 22.23 -4.62 9.55
CA GLN A 154 22.91 -5.60 8.68
C GLN A 154 22.91 -6.99 9.30
N ARG A 155 23.28 -7.10 10.58
CA ARG A 155 23.22 -8.38 11.31
C ARG A 155 21.83 -8.96 11.36
N ALA A 156 20.79 -8.13 11.58
CA ALA A 156 19.40 -8.57 11.62
C ALA A 156 18.96 -9.16 10.28
N VAL A 157 19.25 -8.46 9.18
CA VAL A 157 18.92 -8.90 7.81
C VAL A 157 19.59 -10.25 7.51
N PHE A 158 20.90 -10.33 7.61
CA PHE A 158 21.64 -11.54 7.24
C PHE A 158 21.37 -12.71 8.18
N ARG A 159 21.10 -12.47 9.47
CA ARG A 159 20.64 -13.54 10.37
C ARG A 159 19.32 -14.14 9.86
N GLN A 160 18.33 -13.29 9.52
CA GLN A 160 17.06 -13.77 8.98
C GLN A 160 17.24 -14.54 7.66
N ALA A 161 18.15 -14.09 6.81
CA ALA A 161 18.46 -14.75 5.55
C ALA A 161 19.11 -16.12 5.77
N ILE A 162 20.07 -16.23 6.68
CA ILE A 162 20.74 -17.49 7.03
C ILE A 162 19.76 -18.46 7.69
N ASP A 163 19.00 -18.02 8.69
CA ASP A 163 18.01 -18.84 9.40
C ASP A 163 16.94 -19.41 8.47
N ALA A 164 16.62 -18.69 7.40
CA ALA A 164 15.65 -19.10 6.38
C ALA A 164 16.27 -19.87 5.20
N ASN A 165 17.60 -20.10 5.17
CA ASN A 165 18.32 -20.65 4.03
C ASN A 165 18.01 -19.87 2.72
N ALA A 166 17.94 -18.56 2.81
CA ALA A 166 17.71 -17.70 1.64
C ALA A 166 18.93 -17.72 0.72
N ALA A 167 18.69 -17.86 -0.58
CA ALA A 167 19.73 -17.79 -1.61
C ALA A 167 20.04 -16.36 -2.05
N ALA A 168 19.08 -15.45 -1.90
CA ALA A 168 19.20 -14.04 -2.23
C ALA A 168 18.19 -13.23 -1.42
N ILE A 169 18.35 -11.91 -1.43
CA ILE A 169 17.43 -10.98 -0.76
C ILE A 169 17.10 -9.78 -1.65
N ILE A 170 15.91 -9.20 -1.43
CA ILE A 170 15.54 -7.87 -1.93
C ILE A 170 15.31 -6.98 -0.71
N LEU A 171 15.94 -5.82 -0.69
CA LEU A 171 15.69 -4.77 0.31
C LEU A 171 14.48 -3.96 -0.12
N MET A 172 13.69 -3.49 0.85
CA MET A 172 12.51 -2.71 0.53
C MET A 172 12.12 -1.78 1.66
N HIS A 173 11.80 -0.53 1.36
CA HIS A 173 11.21 0.40 2.31
C HIS A 173 10.21 1.32 1.63
N ASN A 174 9.39 2.00 2.42
CA ASN A 174 8.47 3.02 1.94
C ASN A 174 8.92 4.41 2.35
N HIS A 175 8.60 5.39 1.50
CA HIS A 175 8.63 6.80 1.86
C HIS A 175 7.22 7.26 2.26
N PRO A 176 7.03 7.74 3.51
CA PRO A 176 5.73 8.27 3.97
C PRO A 176 5.23 9.47 3.18
N SER A 177 6.13 10.20 2.48
CA SER A 177 5.77 11.28 1.58
C SER A 177 4.96 10.85 0.35
N GLY A 178 5.01 9.55 0.02
CA GLY A 178 4.45 9.00 -1.21
C GLY A 178 5.36 9.12 -2.43
N ASP A 179 6.46 9.88 -2.37
CA ASP A 179 7.47 10.00 -3.43
C ASP A 179 8.58 8.97 -3.20
N PRO A 180 8.78 7.98 -4.11
CA PRO A 180 9.78 6.94 -3.97
C PRO A 180 11.18 7.35 -4.45
N THR A 181 11.43 8.63 -4.71
CA THR A 181 12.74 9.12 -5.14
C THR A 181 13.79 8.78 -4.08
N GLU A 182 14.84 8.09 -4.49
CA GLU A 182 15.91 7.65 -3.60
C GLU A 182 16.68 8.83 -3.00
N SER A 183 16.98 8.73 -1.71
CA SER A 183 17.90 9.65 -1.01
C SER A 183 19.36 9.20 -1.14
N SER A 184 20.29 10.09 -0.84
CA SER A 184 21.71 9.75 -0.77
C SER A 184 22.01 8.66 0.28
N ASP A 185 21.20 8.61 1.34
CA ASP A 185 21.32 7.58 2.38
C ASP A 185 20.83 6.22 1.89
N ASP A 186 19.75 6.15 1.11
CA ASP A 186 19.29 4.91 0.48
C ASP A 186 20.34 4.30 -0.42
N VAL A 187 20.96 5.13 -1.27
CA VAL A 187 22.07 4.71 -2.14
C VAL A 187 23.25 4.19 -1.33
N ARG A 188 23.63 4.90 -0.26
CA ARG A 188 24.75 4.52 0.61
C ARG A 188 24.47 3.19 1.32
N VAL A 189 23.29 3.06 1.89
CA VAL A 189 22.86 1.85 2.61
C VAL A 189 22.81 0.66 1.66
N THR A 190 22.25 0.83 0.48
CA THR A 190 22.17 -0.21 -0.56
C THR A 190 23.55 -0.78 -0.88
N LYS A 191 24.54 0.09 -1.12
CA LYS A 191 25.92 -0.34 -1.41
C LYS A 191 26.57 -1.10 -0.25
N ILE A 192 26.25 -0.73 0.99
CA ILE A 192 26.76 -1.43 2.17
C ILE A 192 26.15 -2.83 2.26
N PHE A 193 24.84 -2.97 2.07
CA PHE A 193 24.18 -4.27 2.09
C PHE A 193 24.61 -5.15 0.90
N ALA A 194 24.79 -4.59 -0.30
CA ALA A 194 25.29 -5.33 -1.46
C ALA A 194 26.64 -5.97 -1.19
N ARG A 195 27.62 -5.19 -0.68
CA ARG A 195 28.95 -5.70 -0.30
C ARG A 195 28.89 -6.77 0.79
N ALA A 196 28.04 -6.57 1.80
CA ALA A 196 27.86 -7.56 2.85
C ALA A 196 27.23 -8.86 2.28
N GLY A 197 26.28 -8.74 1.39
CA GLY A 197 25.65 -9.89 0.69
C GLY A 197 26.63 -10.68 -0.15
N GLU A 198 27.54 -10.01 -0.89
CA GLU A 198 28.60 -10.67 -1.63
C GLU A 198 29.51 -11.51 -0.72
N VAL A 199 29.95 -10.93 0.41
CA VAL A 199 30.81 -11.63 1.36
C VAL A 199 30.11 -12.82 2.01
N MET A 200 28.80 -12.68 2.27
CA MET A 200 27.97 -13.74 2.89
C MET A 200 27.50 -14.80 1.91
N GLY A 201 27.70 -14.62 0.58
CA GLY A 201 27.15 -15.48 -0.45
C GLY A 201 25.62 -15.39 -0.57
N ILE A 202 25.03 -14.32 -0.10
CA ILE A 202 23.58 -14.03 -0.17
C ILE A 202 23.40 -12.66 -0.84
N PRO A 203 23.41 -12.60 -2.19
CA PRO A 203 23.38 -11.34 -2.90
C PRO A 203 22.11 -10.54 -2.65
N VAL A 204 22.23 -9.21 -2.64
CA VAL A 204 21.12 -8.28 -2.73
C VAL A 204 20.77 -8.12 -4.21
N LEU A 205 19.60 -8.61 -4.61
CA LEU A 205 19.17 -8.55 -6.01
C LEU A 205 18.63 -7.17 -6.39
N ASP A 206 17.99 -6.48 -5.45
CA ASP A 206 17.46 -5.13 -5.67
C ASP A 206 17.24 -4.42 -4.33
N HIS A 207 17.08 -3.11 -4.39
CA HIS A 207 16.51 -2.30 -3.32
C HIS A 207 15.37 -1.46 -3.91
N ILE A 208 14.15 -1.72 -3.44
CA ILE A 208 12.93 -1.12 -3.97
C ILE A 208 12.36 -0.15 -2.95
N ILE A 209 12.11 1.07 -3.38
CA ILE A 209 11.49 2.12 -2.59
C ILE A 209 10.03 2.26 -3.02
N ILE A 210 9.11 2.18 -2.08
CA ILE A 210 7.66 2.25 -2.31
C ILE A 210 7.15 3.65 -1.97
N GLY A 211 6.48 4.26 -2.95
CA GLY A 211 5.69 5.47 -2.79
C GLY A 211 4.19 5.18 -2.76
N ASP A 212 3.37 6.16 -3.11
CA ASP A 212 1.92 5.98 -3.19
C ASP A 212 1.49 5.49 -4.58
N GLY A 213 1.41 4.18 -4.73
CA GLY A 213 1.04 3.52 -5.99
C GLY A 213 2.17 3.47 -7.03
N ILE A 214 3.35 3.97 -6.71
CA ILE A 214 4.55 4.01 -7.56
C ILE A 214 5.75 3.45 -6.80
N TYR A 215 6.79 3.05 -7.51
CA TYR A 215 8.03 2.55 -6.89
C TYR A 215 9.26 2.97 -7.67
N VAL A 216 10.41 2.85 -7.04
CA VAL A 216 11.74 2.98 -7.64
C VAL A 216 12.55 1.72 -7.32
N SER A 217 13.18 1.14 -8.34
CA SER A 217 14.18 0.07 -8.24
C SER A 217 15.58 0.67 -8.40
N LEU A 218 16.45 0.43 -7.42
CA LEU A 218 17.83 0.88 -7.52
C LEU A 218 18.68 0.01 -8.45
N LEU A 219 18.26 -1.23 -8.71
CA LEU A 219 18.83 -2.07 -9.76
C LEU A 219 18.56 -1.47 -11.15
N GLU A 220 17.31 -1.11 -11.46
CA GLU A 220 16.93 -0.50 -12.74
C GLU A 220 17.61 0.85 -12.97
N LYS A 221 17.94 1.57 -11.89
CA LYS A 221 18.74 2.81 -11.94
C LYS A 221 20.25 2.58 -12.08
N GLY A 222 20.73 1.34 -12.06
CA GLY A 222 22.15 1.02 -12.17
C GLY A 222 22.98 1.42 -10.94
N ILE A 223 22.35 1.45 -9.76
CA ILE A 223 23.00 1.78 -8.48
C ILE A 223 23.53 0.51 -7.78
N LEU A 224 22.91 -0.63 -8.07
CA LEU A 224 23.30 -1.99 -7.69
C LEU A 224 24.05 -2.68 -8.82
#